data_87884e323ab1431a2d988b15be71649a
#
_entry.id   87884e323ab1431a2d988b15be71649a
#
_cell.length_a   1.000
_cell.length_b   1.000
_cell.length_c   1.000
_cell.angle_alpha   90.00
_cell.angle_beta   90.00
_cell.angle_gamma   90.00
#
_symmetry.space_group_name_H-M   'P 1'
#
loop_
_entity.id
_entity.type
_entity.pdbx_description
1 polymer ?
#
loop_
_entity_poly.entity_id
_entity_poly.type
_entity_poly.pdbx_seq_one_letter_code
_entity_poly.pdbx_strand_id
1 'polypeptide(L)'
;MAALTSLHALIEALRDGAPINKVLLNRSRQDAKMGTVIELCRRRGVIFQLVPAEAVDRKAGARNQGVWAEIAPVSFATIDSLLAAVKTGLVVILDGIEDTGNLGAIVRTAAAVEADGILVSIRGSAPVNDTVWKTSAGTLGKVRLVQSRNLTMDIEKLKKASFWVVAADQRAGMNFYDFDFKVRTAVILGNESKGVSALLKKNADQLLAIPHSSAVESLNVSAAAAIILFEAWKHKSAAGPRV
;
A
#
# COMPACT_ATOMS: atom_id res chain seq x y z
N MET A 1 -6.49 -12.49 -12.47
CA MET A 1 -5.04 -12.56 -12.20
C MET A 1 -4.46 -11.25 -12.70
N ALA A 2 -3.68 -10.59 -11.86
CA ALA A 2 -3.02 -9.34 -12.21
C ALA A 2 -1.86 -9.62 -13.17
N ALA A 3 -1.75 -8.85 -14.26
CA ALA A 3 -0.70 -9.03 -15.23
C ALA A 3 -0.10 -7.69 -15.70
N LEU A 4 1.20 -7.65 -15.90
CA LEU A 4 1.90 -6.53 -16.52
C LEU A 4 2.11 -6.80 -18.01
N THR A 5 1.78 -5.81 -18.83
CA THR A 5 1.90 -5.88 -20.29
C THR A 5 2.81 -4.79 -20.86
N SER A 6 3.43 -3.99 -20.00
CA SER A 6 4.37 -2.92 -20.34
C SER A 6 5.78 -3.27 -19.88
N LEU A 7 6.77 -3.09 -20.76
CA LEU A 7 8.18 -3.29 -20.46
C LEU A 7 8.66 -2.41 -19.28
N HIS A 8 8.25 -1.16 -19.26
CA HIS A 8 8.63 -0.24 -18.19
C HIS A 8 8.10 -0.69 -16.84
N ALA A 9 6.79 -0.99 -16.77
CA ALA A 9 6.16 -1.48 -15.54
C ALA A 9 6.78 -2.81 -15.07
N LEU A 10 7.14 -3.71 -16.01
CA LEU A 10 7.78 -4.97 -15.69
C LEU A 10 9.20 -4.78 -15.15
N ILE A 11 10.00 -3.89 -15.74
CA ILE A 11 11.35 -3.56 -15.26
C ILE A 11 11.29 -2.99 -13.83
N GLU A 12 10.38 -2.06 -13.58
CA GLU A 12 10.18 -1.49 -12.24
C GLU A 12 9.74 -2.56 -11.24
N ALA A 13 8.73 -3.34 -11.58
CA ALA A 13 8.26 -4.45 -10.74
C ALA A 13 9.37 -5.46 -10.43
N LEU A 14 10.23 -5.79 -11.41
CA LEU A 14 11.38 -6.66 -11.20
C LEU A 14 12.44 -6.01 -10.30
N ARG A 15 12.71 -4.73 -10.41
CA ARG A 15 13.66 -4.00 -9.54
C ARG A 15 13.16 -3.92 -8.10
N ASP A 16 11.88 -3.66 -7.94
CA ASP A 16 11.23 -3.41 -6.64
C ASP A 16 10.87 -4.68 -5.87
N GLY A 17 11.18 -5.85 -6.40
CA GLY A 17 10.94 -7.08 -5.67
C GLY A 17 9.53 -7.65 -5.82
N ALA A 18 8.73 -7.20 -6.81
CA ALA A 18 7.38 -7.71 -7.04
C ALA A 18 7.35 -9.24 -7.17
N PRO A 19 6.38 -9.93 -6.57
CA PRO A 19 6.24 -11.37 -6.69
C PRO A 19 5.70 -11.72 -8.08
N ILE A 20 6.60 -12.00 -9.02
CA ILE A 20 6.27 -12.40 -10.39
C ILE A 20 6.41 -13.91 -10.53
N ASN A 21 5.32 -14.59 -10.88
CA ASN A 21 5.31 -16.03 -11.08
C ASN A 21 5.98 -16.44 -12.39
N LYS A 22 5.62 -15.74 -13.46
CA LYS A 22 6.06 -16.10 -14.82
C LYS A 22 6.02 -14.88 -15.74
N VAL A 23 6.99 -14.85 -16.67
CA VAL A 23 7.06 -13.82 -17.72
C VAL A 23 7.06 -14.49 -19.09
N LEU A 24 6.23 -14.01 -20.01
CA LEU A 24 6.29 -14.34 -21.44
C LEU A 24 6.88 -13.15 -22.19
N LEU A 25 7.87 -13.39 -23.02
CA LEU A 25 8.59 -12.40 -23.79
C LEU A 25 8.51 -12.75 -25.28
N ASN A 26 8.17 -11.77 -26.12
CA ASN A 26 8.20 -11.97 -27.56
C ASN A 26 9.64 -12.19 -28.05
N ARG A 27 9.93 -13.40 -28.57
CA ARG A 27 11.26 -13.79 -29.04
C ARG A 27 11.80 -12.99 -30.22
N SER A 28 10.92 -12.37 -31.00
CA SER A 28 11.29 -11.54 -32.16
C SER A 28 11.73 -10.13 -31.75
N ARG A 29 11.53 -9.75 -30.49
CA ARG A 29 11.88 -8.44 -29.98
C ARG A 29 13.25 -8.48 -29.27
N GLN A 30 14.23 -7.74 -29.81
CA GLN A 30 15.61 -7.73 -29.37
C GLN A 30 16.12 -6.32 -29.03
N ASP A 31 15.28 -5.50 -28.37
CA ASP A 31 15.73 -4.17 -27.93
C ASP A 31 16.39 -4.21 -26.53
N ALA A 32 17.08 -3.12 -26.18
CA ALA A 32 17.82 -3.00 -24.91
C ALA A 32 16.93 -3.23 -23.67
N LYS A 33 15.66 -2.80 -23.71
CA LYS A 33 14.72 -2.99 -22.60
C LYS A 33 14.37 -4.47 -22.41
N MET A 34 14.24 -5.21 -23.49
CA MET A 34 14.02 -6.66 -23.45
C MET A 34 15.23 -7.38 -22.81
N GLY A 35 16.44 -6.98 -23.18
CA GLY A 35 17.67 -7.47 -22.55
C GLY A 35 17.69 -7.21 -21.04
N THR A 36 17.32 -6.02 -20.62
CA THR A 36 17.20 -5.65 -19.20
C THR A 36 16.18 -6.54 -18.45
N VAL A 37 15.03 -6.82 -19.04
CA VAL A 37 14.02 -7.71 -18.43
C VAL A 37 14.57 -9.11 -18.24
N ILE A 38 15.24 -9.68 -19.27
CA ILE A 38 15.82 -11.02 -19.19
C ILE A 38 16.88 -11.09 -18.09
N GLU A 39 17.76 -10.11 -18.00
CA GLU A 39 18.80 -10.04 -16.97
C GLU A 39 18.18 -9.96 -15.56
N LEU A 40 17.19 -9.09 -15.36
CA LEU A 40 16.48 -8.95 -14.09
C LEU A 40 15.75 -10.25 -13.71
N CYS A 41 15.10 -10.92 -14.65
CA CYS A 41 14.47 -12.23 -14.41
C CYS A 41 15.50 -13.27 -13.93
N ARG A 42 16.64 -13.38 -14.61
CA ARG A 42 17.71 -14.30 -14.22
C ARG A 42 18.24 -14.00 -12.83
N ARG A 43 18.56 -12.73 -12.55
CA ARG A 43 19.09 -12.31 -11.26
C ARG A 43 18.13 -12.58 -10.09
N ARG A 44 16.80 -12.54 -10.36
CA ARG A 44 15.76 -12.77 -9.37
C ARG A 44 15.21 -14.19 -9.31
N GLY A 45 15.67 -15.07 -10.19
CA GLY A 45 15.13 -16.44 -10.29
C GLY A 45 13.68 -16.47 -10.81
N VAL A 46 13.22 -15.41 -11.51
CA VAL A 46 11.88 -15.38 -12.10
C VAL A 46 11.84 -16.20 -13.38
N ILE A 47 10.87 -17.11 -13.46
CA ILE A 47 10.69 -17.97 -14.65
C ILE A 47 10.24 -17.10 -15.83
N PHE A 48 10.99 -17.15 -16.95
CA PHE A 48 10.58 -16.49 -18.17
C PHE A 48 10.66 -17.43 -19.38
N GLN A 49 9.87 -17.17 -20.41
CA GLN A 49 9.84 -17.92 -21.66
C GLN A 49 9.85 -16.96 -22.85
N LEU A 50 10.71 -17.25 -23.82
CA LEU A 50 10.71 -16.60 -25.12
C LEU A 50 9.69 -17.31 -26.01
N VAL A 51 8.64 -16.62 -26.42
CA VAL A 51 7.53 -17.19 -27.18
C VAL A 51 7.23 -16.37 -28.44
N PRO A 52 6.51 -16.92 -29.46
CA PRO A 52 6.02 -16.12 -30.57
C PRO A 52 5.11 -14.97 -30.11
N ALA A 53 5.03 -13.89 -30.93
CA ALA A 53 4.20 -12.70 -30.61
C ALA A 53 2.75 -13.07 -30.29
N GLU A 54 2.17 -13.98 -31.07
CA GLU A 54 0.79 -14.44 -30.93
C GLU A 54 0.50 -15.10 -29.56
N ALA A 55 1.51 -15.70 -28.94
CA ALA A 55 1.38 -16.30 -27.61
C ALA A 55 1.34 -15.22 -26.52
N VAL A 56 2.05 -14.10 -26.70
CA VAL A 56 1.97 -12.94 -25.83
C VAL A 56 0.61 -12.25 -26.02
N ASP A 57 0.18 -12.03 -27.29
CA ASP A 57 -1.07 -11.34 -27.62
C ASP A 57 -2.30 -12.07 -27.07
N ARG A 58 -2.32 -13.40 -27.09
CA ARG A 58 -3.41 -14.20 -26.49
C ARG A 58 -3.55 -13.98 -24.98
N LYS A 59 -2.47 -13.67 -24.28
CA LYS A 59 -2.47 -13.44 -22.81
C LYS A 59 -2.65 -11.97 -22.47
N ALA A 60 -2.02 -11.09 -23.22
CA ALA A 60 -1.90 -9.66 -22.92
C ALA A 60 -2.92 -8.79 -23.65
N GLY A 61 -3.58 -9.32 -24.68
CA GLY A 61 -4.37 -8.53 -25.65
C GLY A 61 -3.47 -7.79 -26.65
N ALA A 62 -4.07 -7.18 -27.68
CA ALA A 62 -3.35 -6.52 -28.78
C ALA A 62 -2.51 -5.28 -28.37
N ARG A 63 -2.82 -4.68 -27.24
CA ARG A 63 -2.08 -3.49 -26.72
C ARG A 63 -1.04 -3.91 -25.70
N ASN A 64 -0.04 -4.67 -26.13
CA ASN A 64 1.09 -5.04 -25.28
C ASN A 64 2.41 -4.58 -25.92
N GLN A 65 3.47 -4.55 -25.11
CA GLN A 65 4.81 -4.19 -25.57
C GLN A 65 5.69 -5.44 -25.79
N GLY A 66 5.09 -6.54 -26.26
CA GLY A 66 5.78 -7.82 -26.46
C GLY A 66 6.11 -8.53 -25.14
N VAL A 67 5.41 -8.19 -24.06
CA VAL A 67 5.58 -8.81 -22.74
C VAL A 67 4.24 -9.09 -22.07
N TRP A 68 4.21 -10.18 -21.32
CA TRP A 68 3.16 -10.47 -20.36
C TRP A 68 3.81 -11.09 -19.13
N ALA A 69 3.54 -10.53 -17.96
CA ALA A 69 4.06 -11.04 -16.70
C ALA A 69 2.91 -11.29 -15.73
N GLU A 70 2.85 -12.49 -15.19
CA GLU A 70 1.89 -12.87 -14.17
C GLU A 70 2.40 -12.45 -12.81
N ILE A 71 1.69 -11.53 -12.17
CA ILE A 71 1.96 -11.15 -10.79
C ILE A 71 1.31 -12.20 -9.88
N ALA A 72 2.07 -12.71 -8.92
CA ALA A 72 1.52 -13.56 -7.89
C ALA A 72 0.44 -12.79 -7.11
N PRO A 73 -0.63 -13.45 -6.66
CA PRO A 73 -1.59 -12.85 -5.77
C PRO A 73 -0.88 -12.24 -4.56
N VAL A 74 -1.30 -11.05 -4.15
CA VAL A 74 -0.79 -10.44 -2.92
C VAL A 74 -1.13 -11.36 -1.76
N SER A 75 -0.12 -11.80 -1.03
CA SER A 75 -0.33 -12.57 0.19
C SER A 75 -0.73 -11.61 1.32
N PHE A 76 -1.90 -11.82 1.89
CA PHE A 76 -2.32 -11.08 3.07
C PHE A 76 -1.79 -11.75 4.33
N ALA A 77 -1.22 -10.94 5.21
CA ALA A 77 -0.84 -11.34 6.55
C ALA A 77 -2.08 -11.45 7.46
N THR A 78 -1.92 -12.11 8.59
CA THR A 78 -2.92 -12.05 9.67
C THR A 78 -2.55 -10.91 10.64
N ILE A 79 -3.54 -10.39 11.39
CA ILE A 79 -3.27 -9.39 12.42
C ILE A 79 -2.27 -9.93 13.47
N ASP A 80 -2.38 -11.19 13.82
CA ASP A 80 -1.49 -11.81 14.81
C ASP A 80 -0.04 -11.90 14.29
N SER A 81 0.16 -12.20 12.99
CA SER A 81 1.48 -12.18 12.36
C SER A 81 2.06 -10.78 12.21
N LEU A 82 1.21 -9.77 12.02
CA LEU A 82 1.63 -8.37 12.02
C LEU A 82 2.12 -7.97 13.42
N LEU A 83 1.32 -8.26 14.46
CA LEU A 83 1.64 -7.93 15.85
C LEU A 83 2.94 -8.59 16.33
N ALA A 84 3.18 -9.84 15.93
CA ALA A 84 4.43 -10.56 16.23
C ALA A 84 5.68 -9.94 15.57
N ALA A 85 5.51 -9.13 14.54
CA ALA A 85 6.61 -8.57 13.75
C ALA A 85 6.71 -7.03 13.81
N VAL A 86 6.08 -6.40 14.81
CA VAL A 86 6.10 -4.94 15.02
C VAL A 86 7.54 -4.46 15.30
N LYS A 87 7.95 -3.42 14.57
CA LYS A 87 9.27 -2.78 14.69
C LYS A 87 9.17 -1.30 15.05
N THR A 88 8.40 -0.55 14.29
CA THR A 88 8.26 0.90 14.43
C THR A 88 7.10 1.29 15.35
N GLY A 89 6.17 0.39 15.56
CA GLY A 89 4.94 0.67 16.29
C GLY A 89 4.02 1.63 15.52
N LEU A 90 4.04 1.60 14.19
CA LEU A 90 3.15 2.38 13.34
C LEU A 90 2.33 1.45 12.43
N VAL A 91 1.01 1.48 12.57
CA VAL A 91 0.06 0.69 11.78
C VAL A 91 -0.95 1.63 11.13
N VAL A 92 -1.34 1.34 9.90
CA VAL A 92 -2.39 2.08 9.17
C VAL A 92 -3.65 1.23 9.10
N ILE A 93 -4.81 1.83 9.31
CA ILE A 93 -6.11 1.17 9.21
C ILE A 93 -6.93 1.93 8.16
N LEU A 94 -7.40 1.23 7.14
CA LEU A 94 -8.15 1.80 6.03
C LEU A 94 -9.61 1.37 6.12
N ASP A 95 -10.48 2.34 6.38
CA ASP A 95 -11.92 2.16 6.53
C ASP A 95 -12.62 2.57 5.22
N GLY A 96 -12.79 1.59 4.32
CA GLY A 96 -13.58 1.77 3.10
C GLY A 96 -12.91 2.66 2.04
N ILE A 97 -11.61 2.58 1.85
CA ILE A 97 -10.92 3.26 0.73
C ILE A 97 -11.28 2.55 -0.58
N GLU A 98 -12.08 3.18 -1.42
CA GLU A 98 -12.64 2.58 -2.64
C GLU A 98 -11.79 2.85 -3.89
N ASP A 99 -11.03 3.93 -3.92
CA ASP A 99 -10.16 4.28 -5.05
C ASP A 99 -8.82 3.54 -4.98
N THR A 100 -8.49 2.83 -6.07
CA THR A 100 -7.25 2.05 -6.18
C THR A 100 -5.99 2.93 -6.25
N GLY A 101 -6.13 4.15 -6.77
CA GLY A 101 -5.05 5.14 -6.82
C GLY A 101 -4.70 5.62 -5.41
N ASN A 102 -5.72 5.97 -4.61
CA ASN A 102 -5.55 6.36 -3.21
C ASN A 102 -4.95 5.21 -2.39
N LEU A 103 -5.47 3.99 -2.55
CA LEU A 103 -4.91 2.82 -1.87
C LEU A 103 -3.42 2.64 -2.19
N GLY A 104 -3.04 2.70 -3.47
CA GLY A 104 -1.65 2.55 -3.88
C GLY A 104 -0.74 3.68 -3.36
N ALA A 105 -1.22 4.93 -3.36
CA ALA A 105 -0.49 6.07 -2.82
C ALA A 105 -0.29 5.94 -1.29
N ILE A 106 -1.31 5.47 -0.55
CA ILE A 106 -1.20 5.22 0.89
C ILE A 106 -0.19 4.09 1.16
N VAL A 107 -0.23 2.99 0.39
CA VAL A 107 0.73 1.90 0.50
C VAL A 107 2.16 2.41 0.30
N ARG A 108 2.38 3.25 -0.73
CA ARG A 108 3.69 3.86 -1.00
C ARG A 108 4.16 4.72 0.17
N THR A 109 3.29 5.54 0.72
CA THR A 109 3.59 6.38 1.89
C THR A 109 3.90 5.52 3.11
N ALA A 110 3.10 4.50 3.40
CA ALA A 110 3.32 3.58 4.53
C ALA A 110 4.67 2.85 4.43
N ALA A 111 5.06 2.46 3.19
CA ALA A 111 6.38 1.89 2.96
C ALA A 111 7.52 2.89 3.20
N ALA A 112 7.33 4.16 2.79
CA ALA A 112 8.34 5.22 2.94
C ALA A 112 8.59 5.58 4.42
N VAL A 113 7.57 5.46 5.27
CA VAL A 113 7.66 5.70 6.72
C VAL A 113 7.89 4.41 7.52
N GLU A 114 8.22 3.31 6.86
CA GLU A 114 8.50 2.02 7.49
C GLU A 114 7.37 1.53 8.41
N ALA A 115 6.10 1.79 8.05
CA ALA A 115 4.96 1.30 8.81
C ALA A 115 4.97 -0.24 8.90
N ASP A 116 4.64 -0.79 10.08
CA ASP A 116 4.66 -2.23 10.33
C ASP A 116 3.64 -2.98 9.46
N GLY A 117 2.53 -2.33 9.09
CA GLY A 117 1.54 -2.87 8.18
C GLY A 117 0.33 -1.98 7.98
N ILE A 118 -0.54 -2.45 7.08
CA ILE A 118 -1.79 -1.80 6.71
C ILE A 118 -2.92 -2.80 6.87
N LEU A 119 -3.95 -2.46 7.64
CA LEU A 119 -5.21 -3.18 7.71
C LEU A 119 -6.19 -2.60 6.67
N VAL A 120 -6.73 -3.45 5.82
CA VAL A 120 -7.72 -3.05 4.80
C VAL A 120 -9.00 -3.84 5.04
N SER A 121 -10.15 -3.17 5.10
CA SER A 121 -11.43 -3.87 5.22
C SER A 121 -11.72 -4.71 3.97
N ILE A 122 -12.27 -5.91 4.15
CA ILE A 122 -12.69 -6.76 3.01
C ILE A 122 -13.89 -6.14 2.28
N ARG A 123 -14.79 -5.50 3.03
CA ARG A 123 -16.01 -4.91 2.48
C ARG A 123 -15.80 -3.41 2.22
N GLY A 124 -16.26 -2.93 1.07
CA GLY A 124 -16.22 -1.51 0.74
C GLY A 124 -14.81 -0.95 0.51
N SER A 125 -13.83 -1.78 0.21
CA SER A 125 -12.46 -1.33 -0.11
C SER A 125 -12.07 -1.71 -1.54
N ALA A 126 -11.17 -0.91 -2.10
CA ALA A 126 -10.58 -1.17 -3.40
C ALA A 126 -9.91 -2.56 -3.46
N PRO A 127 -10.07 -3.29 -4.55
CA PRO A 127 -9.30 -4.50 -4.77
C PRO A 127 -7.82 -4.19 -4.95
N VAL A 128 -6.96 -5.00 -4.37
CA VAL A 128 -5.52 -4.92 -4.62
C VAL A 128 -5.22 -5.51 -5.99
N ASN A 129 -5.14 -4.66 -6.99
CA ASN A 129 -4.98 -4.98 -8.41
C ASN A 129 -3.75 -4.31 -9.03
N ASP A 130 -3.63 -4.39 -10.37
CA ASP A 130 -2.53 -3.78 -11.14
C ASP A 130 -2.40 -2.27 -10.95
N THR A 131 -3.52 -1.57 -10.74
CA THR A 131 -3.51 -0.13 -10.49
C THR A 131 -2.84 0.17 -9.16
N VAL A 132 -3.14 -0.60 -8.11
CA VAL A 132 -2.50 -0.47 -6.79
C VAL A 132 -1.00 -0.76 -6.90
N TRP A 133 -0.58 -1.77 -7.68
CA TRP A 133 0.84 -2.04 -7.95
C TRP A 133 1.54 -0.85 -8.60
N LYS A 134 0.93 -0.29 -9.65
CA LYS A 134 1.49 0.86 -10.37
C LYS A 134 1.58 2.11 -9.49
N THR A 135 0.50 2.44 -8.79
CA THR A 135 0.43 3.66 -7.97
C THR A 135 1.27 3.56 -6.70
N SER A 136 1.47 2.35 -6.16
CA SER A 136 2.41 2.11 -5.07
C SER A 136 3.88 2.10 -5.51
N ALA A 137 4.17 2.24 -6.82
CA ALA A 137 5.53 2.15 -7.36
C ALA A 137 6.29 0.91 -6.86
N GLY A 138 5.64 -0.26 -6.85
CA GLY A 138 6.26 -1.53 -6.44
C GLY A 138 6.44 -1.72 -4.93
N THR A 139 6.08 -0.75 -4.10
CA THR A 139 6.28 -0.85 -2.63
C THR A 139 5.27 -1.76 -1.94
N LEU A 140 4.26 -2.25 -2.67
CA LEU A 140 3.22 -3.15 -2.12
C LEU A 140 3.83 -4.40 -1.45
N GLY A 141 4.93 -4.93 -1.98
CA GLY A 141 5.66 -6.06 -1.39
C GLY A 141 6.51 -5.72 -0.15
N LYS A 142 6.67 -4.43 0.16
CA LYS A 142 7.50 -3.94 1.29
C LYS A 142 6.68 -3.68 2.56
N VAL A 143 5.35 -3.71 2.47
CA VAL A 143 4.43 -3.46 3.59
C VAL A 143 3.56 -4.69 3.80
N ARG A 144 3.36 -5.10 5.05
CA ARG A 144 2.41 -6.16 5.38
C ARG A 144 0.98 -5.66 5.20
N LEU A 145 0.25 -6.29 4.28
CA LEU A 145 -1.18 -6.04 4.14
C LEU A 145 -1.96 -7.09 4.95
N VAL A 146 -2.84 -6.63 5.81
CA VAL A 146 -3.79 -7.46 6.56
C VAL A 146 -5.18 -7.20 6.01
N GLN A 147 -5.82 -8.25 5.51
CA GLN A 147 -7.21 -8.16 5.06
C GLN A 147 -8.14 -8.44 6.23
N SER A 148 -8.80 -7.39 6.73
CA SER A 148 -9.66 -7.45 7.91
C SER A 148 -11.11 -7.76 7.55
N ARG A 149 -11.68 -8.76 8.19
CA ARG A 149 -13.13 -9.05 8.14
C ARG A 149 -13.92 -8.16 9.11
N ASN A 150 -13.27 -7.72 10.18
CA ASN A 150 -13.88 -6.90 11.23
C ASN A 150 -12.81 -5.98 11.85
N LEU A 151 -12.74 -4.74 11.35
CA LEU A 151 -11.77 -3.75 11.84
C LEU A 151 -11.92 -3.48 13.34
N THR A 152 -13.13 -3.54 13.89
CA THR A 152 -13.34 -3.32 15.34
C THR A 152 -12.62 -4.38 16.17
N MET A 153 -12.74 -5.67 15.81
CA MET A 153 -12.03 -6.74 16.50
C MET A 153 -10.51 -6.62 16.37
N ASP A 154 -10.03 -6.21 15.19
CA ASP A 154 -8.60 -6.03 14.97
C ASP A 154 -8.07 -4.80 15.74
N ILE A 155 -8.86 -3.73 15.86
CA ILE A 155 -8.56 -2.58 16.73
C ILE A 155 -8.43 -3.01 18.18
N GLU A 156 -9.32 -3.86 18.70
CA GLU A 156 -9.20 -4.39 20.06
C GLU A 156 -7.89 -5.17 20.26
N LYS A 157 -7.47 -5.97 19.27
CA LYS A 157 -6.18 -6.67 19.33
C LYS A 157 -5.00 -5.70 19.35
N LEU A 158 -5.04 -4.64 18.53
CA LEU A 158 -4.02 -3.57 18.55
C LEU A 158 -3.96 -2.89 19.92
N LYS A 159 -5.11 -2.53 20.51
CA LYS A 159 -5.15 -1.94 21.86
C LYS A 159 -4.56 -2.87 22.93
N LYS A 160 -4.90 -4.17 22.88
CA LYS A 160 -4.29 -5.17 23.78
C LYS A 160 -2.76 -5.29 23.60
N ALA A 161 -2.25 -4.98 22.41
CA ALA A 161 -0.83 -4.89 22.10
C ALA A 161 -0.22 -3.50 22.36
N SER A 162 -0.92 -2.66 23.16
CA SER A 162 -0.50 -1.32 23.60
C SER A 162 -0.38 -0.30 22.45
N PHE A 163 -1.20 -0.43 21.41
CA PHE A 163 -1.34 0.62 20.41
C PHE A 163 -2.40 1.63 20.84
N TRP A 164 -2.07 2.91 20.72
CA TRP A 164 -3.03 3.99 20.70
C TRP A 164 -3.67 4.05 19.33
N VAL A 165 -4.98 4.02 19.28
CA VAL A 165 -5.75 4.05 18.04
C VAL A 165 -6.25 5.47 17.83
N VAL A 166 -5.77 6.12 16.77
CA VAL A 166 -6.18 7.49 16.43
C VAL A 166 -6.93 7.50 15.10
N ALA A 167 -7.95 8.32 14.96
CA ALA A 167 -8.71 8.43 13.72
C ALA A 167 -8.61 9.84 13.14
N ALA A 168 -8.33 9.93 11.84
CA ALA A 168 -8.34 11.20 11.13
C ALA A 168 -9.80 11.70 10.95
N ASP A 169 -10.09 12.87 11.51
CA ASP A 169 -11.38 13.53 11.40
C ASP A 169 -11.20 15.05 11.36
N GLN A 170 -11.64 15.69 10.30
CA GLN A 170 -11.54 17.15 10.15
C GLN A 170 -12.23 17.95 11.25
N ARG A 171 -13.22 17.34 11.96
CA ARG A 171 -13.97 17.97 13.05
C ARG A 171 -13.38 17.64 14.44
N ALA A 172 -12.22 17.00 14.49
CA ALA A 172 -11.59 16.70 15.77
C ALA A 172 -11.13 17.98 16.49
N GLY A 173 -11.19 17.95 17.81
CA GLY A 173 -10.73 19.08 18.64
C GLY A 173 -9.21 19.12 18.84
N MET A 174 -8.48 18.04 18.53
CA MET A 174 -7.03 17.95 18.64
C MET A 174 -6.38 17.98 17.26
N ASN A 175 -5.37 18.81 17.09
CA ASN A 175 -4.56 18.80 15.87
C ASN A 175 -3.61 17.62 15.88
N PHE A 176 -3.32 17.04 14.70
CA PHE A 176 -2.47 15.85 14.59
C PHE A 176 -1.04 16.08 15.10
N TYR A 177 -0.51 17.29 14.99
CA TYR A 177 0.85 17.62 15.46
C TYR A 177 0.95 17.84 16.98
N ASP A 178 -0.18 17.92 17.69
CA ASP A 178 -0.22 17.98 19.15
C ASP A 178 -0.27 16.59 19.79
N PHE A 179 -0.42 15.54 19.00
CA PHE A 179 -0.43 14.16 19.47
C PHE A 179 0.99 13.59 19.60
N ASP A 180 1.27 12.91 20.70
CA ASP A 180 2.58 12.25 20.91
C ASP A 180 2.69 10.93 20.14
N PHE A 181 3.21 10.98 18.94
CA PHE A 181 3.44 9.79 18.10
C PHE A 181 4.61 8.91 18.56
N LYS A 182 5.31 9.19 19.65
CA LYS A 182 6.33 8.28 20.19
C LYS A 182 5.75 6.97 20.69
N VAL A 183 4.49 6.97 21.13
CA VAL A 183 3.76 5.75 21.49
C VAL A 183 3.45 4.88 20.26
N ARG A 184 3.23 3.57 20.46
CA ARG A 184 2.72 2.72 19.38
C ARG A 184 1.37 3.26 18.91
N THR A 185 1.26 3.54 17.61
CA THR A 185 0.09 4.22 17.06
C THR A 185 -0.51 3.46 15.89
N ALA A 186 -1.81 3.28 15.90
CA ALA A 186 -2.59 2.81 14.76
C ALA A 186 -3.45 3.96 14.23
N VAL A 187 -3.23 4.38 12.99
CA VAL A 187 -3.90 5.53 12.38
C VAL A 187 -5.03 5.05 11.48
N ILE A 188 -6.27 5.42 11.79
CA ILE A 188 -7.46 5.13 10.98
C ILE A 188 -7.66 6.26 9.97
N LEU A 189 -7.71 5.89 8.69
CA LEU A 189 -8.05 6.77 7.58
C LEU A 189 -9.35 6.27 6.96
N GLY A 190 -10.27 7.18 6.71
CA GLY A 190 -11.61 6.83 6.24
C GLY A 190 -11.83 7.06 4.75
N ASN A 191 -12.99 6.65 4.29
CA ASN A 191 -13.50 6.84 2.93
C ASN A 191 -13.46 8.32 2.52
N GLU A 192 -13.22 8.58 1.25
CA GLU A 192 -13.06 9.93 0.68
C GLU A 192 -14.31 10.82 0.86
N SER A 193 -15.50 10.20 0.80
CA SER A 193 -16.77 10.92 0.90
C SER A 193 -17.36 10.90 2.30
N LYS A 194 -17.23 9.78 3.02
CA LYS A 194 -17.90 9.54 4.32
C LYS A 194 -16.99 9.74 5.52
N GLY A 195 -15.68 9.82 5.29
CA GLY A 195 -14.68 9.80 6.34
C GLY A 195 -14.61 8.47 7.08
N VAL A 196 -14.08 8.48 8.29
CA VAL A 196 -14.05 7.31 9.18
C VAL A 196 -15.45 7.03 9.70
N SER A 197 -15.89 5.77 9.69
CA SER A 197 -17.20 5.36 10.17
C SER A 197 -17.41 5.69 11.65
N ALA A 198 -18.66 6.00 12.04
CA ALA A 198 -19.00 6.37 13.41
C ALA A 198 -18.57 5.28 14.43
N LEU A 199 -18.69 4.01 14.05
CA LEU A 199 -18.29 2.89 14.90
C LEU A 199 -16.78 2.89 15.15
N LEU A 200 -15.95 3.13 14.14
CA LEU A 200 -14.49 3.17 14.31
C LEU A 200 -14.04 4.44 15.04
N LYS A 201 -14.69 5.59 14.80
CA LYS A 201 -14.44 6.80 15.61
C LYS A 201 -14.71 6.56 17.09
N LYS A 202 -15.82 5.87 17.44
CA LYS A 202 -16.14 5.52 18.83
C LYS A 202 -15.11 4.58 19.46
N ASN A 203 -14.47 3.74 18.65
CA ASN A 203 -13.44 2.81 19.09
C ASN A 203 -12.03 3.41 19.06
N ALA A 204 -11.83 4.60 18.50
CA ALA A 204 -10.57 5.31 18.55
C ALA A 204 -10.34 5.90 19.95
N ASP A 205 -9.08 5.96 20.36
CA ASP A 205 -8.69 6.58 21.64
C ASP A 205 -8.65 8.11 21.50
N GLN A 206 -8.34 8.60 20.27
CA GLN A 206 -8.29 10.03 19.96
C GLN A 206 -8.70 10.27 18.52
N LEU A 207 -9.38 11.39 18.28
CA LEU A 207 -9.63 11.94 16.95
C LEU A 207 -8.62 13.05 16.67
N LEU A 208 -8.05 13.09 15.47
CA LEU A 208 -7.01 14.04 15.07
C LEU A 208 -7.43 14.78 13.80
N ALA A 209 -7.35 16.12 13.84
CA ALA A 209 -7.58 16.98 12.69
C ALA A 209 -6.28 17.39 12.02
N ILE A 210 -6.28 17.49 10.69
CA ILE A 210 -5.26 18.20 9.93
C ILE A 210 -5.77 19.62 9.70
N PRO A 211 -5.19 20.66 10.32
CA PRO A 211 -5.61 22.02 10.10
C PRO A 211 -5.36 22.43 8.65
N HIS A 212 -6.35 22.98 8.01
CA HIS A 212 -6.26 23.52 6.66
C HIS A 212 -7.19 24.72 6.50
N SER A 213 -6.98 25.49 5.45
CA SER A 213 -7.80 26.68 5.20
C SER A 213 -9.24 26.28 4.81
N SER A 214 -10.21 27.17 5.06
CA SER A 214 -11.60 26.98 4.66
C SER A 214 -11.82 27.03 3.13
N ALA A 215 -10.77 27.25 2.34
CA ALA A 215 -10.84 27.22 0.88
C ALA A 215 -11.16 25.82 0.31
N VAL A 216 -10.93 24.77 1.09
CA VAL A 216 -11.25 23.39 0.75
C VAL A 216 -12.02 22.74 1.89
N GLU A 217 -12.99 21.89 1.55
CA GLU A 217 -13.82 21.20 2.54
C GLU A 217 -13.05 20.06 3.22
N SER A 218 -12.24 19.33 2.45
CA SER A 218 -11.46 18.20 2.94
C SER A 218 -10.21 17.97 2.10
N LEU A 219 -9.23 17.26 2.65
CA LEU A 219 -8.06 16.80 1.94
C LEU A 219 -8.34 15.43 1.31
N ASN A 220 -7.70 15.17 0.16
CA ASN A 220 -7.64 13.83 -0.37
C ASN A 220 -7.04 12.87 0.68
N VAL A 221 -7.59 11.66 0.80
CA VAL A 221 -7.21 10.72 1.86
C VAL A 221 -5.74 10.29 1.77
N SER A 222 -5.18 10.17 0.56
CA SER A 222 -3.76 9.83 0.41
C SER A 222 -2.84 10.98 0.82
N ALA A 223 -3.27 12.24 0.62
CA ALA A 223 -2.57 13.43 1.13
C ALA A 223 -2.65 13.50 2.67
N ALA A 224 -3.83 13.28 3.24
CA ALA A 224 -4.00 13.21 4.70
C ALA A 224 -3.14 12.10 5.31
N ALA A 225 -3.11 10.93 4.67
CA ALA A 225 -2.23 9.83 5.06
C ALA A 225 -0.75 10.26 5.08
N ALA A 226 -0.28 10.93 4.02
CA ALA A 226 1.12 11.36 3.95
C ALA A 226 1.47 12.32 5.10
N ILE A 227 0.61 13.30 5.36
CA ILE A 227 0.84 14.29 6.43
C ILE A 227 0.96 13.62 7.79
N ILE A 228 -0.02 12.79 8.18
CA ILE A 228 -0.05 12.15 9.51
C ILE A 228 1.07 11.11 9.64
N LEU A 229 1.31 10.30 8.63
CA LEU A 229 2.28 9.21 8.70
C LEU A 229 3.71 9.74 8.73
N PHE A 230 4.04 10.81 8.01
CA PHE A 230 5.37 11.42 8.10
C PHE A 230 5.61 12.11 9.44
N GLU A 231 4.59 12.74 10.04
CA GLU A 231 4.72 13.27 11.40
C GLU A 231 4.95 12.12 12.40
N ALA A 232 4.18 11.04 12.31
CA ALA A 232 4.38 9.86 13.15
C ALA A 232 5.79 9.26 12.97
N TRP A 233 6.30 9.16 11.75
CA TRP A 233 7.63 8.66 11.47
C TRP A 233 8.73 9.56 12.04
N LYS A 234 8.61 10.88 11.91
CA LYS A 234 9.53 11.86 12.49
C LYS A 234 9.72 11.64 14.00
N HIS A 235 8.66 11.33 14.72
CA HIS A 235 8.70 11.06 16.17
C HIS A 235 9.29 9.69 16.53
N LYS A 236 9.26 8.73 15.61
CA LYS A 236 9.71 7.33 15.84
C LYS A 236 11.12 7.07 15.33
N SER A 237 11.60 7.81 14.36
CA SER A 237 12.96 7.65 13.85
C SER A 237 13.96 8.30 14.82
N ALA A 238 14.70 7.48 15.55
CA ALA A 238 15.77 7.92 16.44
C ALA A 238 16.98 8.53 15.68
N ALA A 239 17.08 8.33 14.38
CA ALA A 239 18.00 8.99 13.47
C ALA A 239 17.19 9.95 12.61
N GLY A 240 17.51 11.24 12.63
CA GLY A 240 16.85 12.24 11.80
C GLY A 240 16.71 11.81 10.33
N PRO A 241 15.81 12.46 9.56
CA PRO A 241 15.50 12.03 8.21
C PRO A 241 16.79 11.86 7.42
N ARG A 242 16.97 10.66 6.82
CA ARG A 242 17.99 10.46 5.80
C ARG A 242 17.52 11.23 4.56
N VAL A 243 18.14 12.37 4.32
CA VAL A 243 18.00 13.16 3.08
C VAL A 243 18.75 12.48 1.96
#